data_0df96a80225dca84681b801911de0a67
#
_entry.id   0df96a80225dca84681b801911de0a67
#
_cell.length_a   1.000
_cell.length_b   1.000
_cell.length_c   1.000
_cell.angle_alpha   90.00
_cell.angle_beta   90.00
_cell.angle_gamma   90.00
#
_symmetry.space_group_name_H-M   'P 1'
#
loop_
_entity.id
_entity.type
_entity.pdbx_description
1 polymer ?
#
loop_
_entity_poly.entity_id
_entity_poly.type
_entity_poly.pdbx_seq_one_letter_code
_entity_poly.pdbx_strand_id
1 'polypeptide(L)'
;GIDKNGKLDIDDFKSKLTSRTKLVSLVHVSNTLGCCNPIKEITKLAKQKGSLVLIDACQSLAHQKLDVVDLNIDFLAGSGHKLCGPTGIGFLWSRKEILEKIPPLFGGGEMIQDVFEESSTWAELPHKFEAGTPAIAEAIGLAEAIKYITTIGLKEIHQYEKNITKYLFKKLNQIEDIEIIGPSPDIDPDRASLATFYIKNIHSNDIAEILDSKGICIRSGHHCCQPLHRYIGIKSTARISMNFTT
;
A
#
# COMPACT_ATOMS: atom_id res chain seq x y z
N GLY A 1 12.76 -3.47 11.45
CA GLY A 1 11.85 -4.46 12.03
C GLY A 1 10.49 -3.87 12.35
N ILE A 2 9.65 -4.66 13.03
CA ILE A 2 8.37 -4.25 13.58
C ILE A 2 8.40 -4.43 15.09
N ASP A 3 7.63 -3.63 15.82
CA ASP A 3 7.45 -3.74 17.26
C ASP A 3 6.48 -4.89 17.63
N LYS A 4 6.24 -5.09 18.91
CA LYS A 4 5.32 -6.12 19.43
C LYS A 4 3.86 -5.97 18.96
N ASN A 5 3.47 -4.78 18.53
CA ASN A 5 2.14 -4.50 17.98
C ASN A 5 2.09 -4.65 16.46
N GLY A 6 3.20 -4.98 15.79
CA GLY A 6 3.30 -5.09 14.35
C GLY A 6 3.46 -3.75 13.62
N LYS A 7 3.74 -2.65 14.33
CA LYS A 7 4.07 -1.34 13.74
C LYS A 7 5.57 -1.27 13.43
N LEU A 8 5.93 -0.42 12.47
CA LEU A 8 7.34 -0.18 12.15
C LEU A 8 8.10 0.29 13.39
N ASP A 9 9.23 -0.37 13.71
CA ASP A 9 10.13 0.02 14.77
C ASP A 9 10.97 1.24 14.33
N ILE A 10 10.62 2.40 14.85
CA ILE A 10 11.27 3.67 14.49
C ILE A 10 12.70 3.75 15.02
N ASP A 11 13.01 3.13 16.14
CA ASP A 11 14.36 3.17 16.69
C ASP A 11 15.29 2.22 15.90
N ASP A 12 14.79 1.05 15.50
CA ASP A 12 15.49 0.19 14.54
C ASP A 12 15.69 0.91 13.18
N PHE A 13 14.69 1.63 12.69
CA PHE A 13 14.83 2.46 11.49
C PHE A 13 15.93 3.52 11.64
N LYS A 14 15.91 4.30 12.73
CA LYS A 14 16.92 5.33 13.01
C LYS A 14 18.33 4.74 13.07
N SER A 15 18.50 3.57 13.69
CA SER A 15 19.80 2.91 13.81
C SER A 15 20.40 2.49 12.47
N LYS A 16 19.56 2.18 11.48
CA LYS A 16 19.95 1.75 10.13
C LYS A 16 20.12 2.90 9.14
N LEU A 17 19.56 4.07 9.45
CA LEU A 17 19.58 5.22 8.57
C LEU A 17 20.92 5.96 8.65
N THR A 18 21.68 5.97 7.57
CA THR A 18 23.00 6.60 7.50
C THR A 18 23.10 7.58 6.32
N SER A 19 24.19 8.34 6.23
CA SER A 19 24.48 9.22 5.09
C SER A 19 24.67 8.46 3.75
N ARG A 20 24.90 7.14 3.81
CA ARG A 20 24.97 6.28 2.62
C ARG A 20 23.59 5.83 2.13
N THR A 21 22.54 5.99 2.94
CA THR A 21 21.16 5.66 2.54
C THR A 21 20.72 6.62 1.45
N LYS A 22 20.46 6.12 0.24
CA LYS A 22 20.05 6.93 -0.91
C LYS A 22 18.53 7.00 -1.08
N LEU A 23 17.85 5.90 -0.75
CA LEU A 23 16.40 5.77 -0.88
C LEU A 23 15.84 5.04 0.33
N VAL A 24 14.75 5.58 0.88
CA VAL A 24 13.87 4.91 1.84
C VAL A 24 12.58 4.57 1.14
N SER A 25 12.30 3.28 0.98
CA SER A 25 11.07 2.78 0.36
C SER A 25 10.25 2.01 1.38
N LEU A 26 8.98 2.39 1.56
CA LEU A 26 8.09 1.71 2.51
C LEU A 26 6.63 1.81 2.09
N VAL A 27 5.81 0.88 2.61
CA VAL A 27 4.36 0.95 2.46
C VAL A 27 3.77 2.00 3.43
N HIS A 28 2.75 2.74 3.02
CA HIS A 28 2.00 3.60 3.93
C HIS A 28 1.13 2.76 4.85
N VAL A 29 0.29 1.91 4.29
CA VAL A 29 -0.61 1.03 5.05
C VAL A 29 -0.34 -0.43 4.68
N SER A 30 -0.12 -1.27 5.70
CA SER A 30 0.16 -2.69 5.49
C SER A 30 -1.09 -3.44 5.01
N ASN A 31 -0.93 -4.19 3.92
CA ASN A 31 -1.98 -5.07 3.39
C ASN A 31 -2.20 -6.34 4.25
N THR A 32 -1.32 -6.62 5.18
CA THR A 32 -1.39 -7.80 6.06
C THR A 32 -1.73 -7.41 7.48
N LEU A 33 -0.96 -6.52 8.10
CA LEU A 33 -1.16 -6.11 9.50
C LEU A 33 -2.21 -5.01 9.65
N GLY A 34 -2.51 -4.33 8.55
CA GLY A 34 -3.41 -3.17 8.56
C GLY A 34 -2.81 -1.90 9.18
N CYS A 35 -1.63 -1.97 9.77
CA CYS A 35 -1.01 -0.81 10.43
C CYS A 35 -0.73 0.33 9.44
N CYS A 36 -0.97 1.56 9.91
CA CYS A 36 -0.60 2.79 9.23
C CYS A 36 0.78 3.24 9.70
N ASN A 37 1.75 3.29 8.78
CA ASN A 37 3.10 3.71 9.09
C ASN A 37 3.22 5.23 9.21
N PRO A 38 4.04 5.76 10.14
CA PRO A 38 4.19 7.19 10.37
C PRO A 38 5.09 7.84 9.29
N ILE A 39 4.59 7.87 8.04
CA ILE A 39 5.37 8.30 6.86
C ILE A 39 5.90 9.73 6.98
N LYS A 40 5.19 10.63 7.66
CA LYS A 40 5.65 12.02 7.88
C LYS A 40 6.92 12.08 8.75
N GLU A 41 6.96 11.30 9.83
CA GLU A 41 8.14 11.18 10.69
C GLU A 41 9.30 10.52 9.95
N ILE A 42 9.04 9.40 9.29
CA ILE A 42 10.05 8.66 8.52
C ILE A 42 10.65 9.53 7.42
N THR A 43 9.81 10.27 6.68
CA THR A 43 10.25 11.20 5.64
C THR A 43 11.17 12.28 6.23
N LYS A 44 10.77 12.90 7.34
CA LYS A 44 11.59 13.91 8.02
C LYS A 44 12.97 13.37 8.37
N LEU A 45 13.05 12.18 8.96
CA LEU A 45 14.32 11.53 9.33
C LEU A 45 15.17 11.19 8.09
N ALA A 46 14.56 10.63 7.05
CA ALA A 46 15.23 10.29 5.79
C ALA A 46 15.82 11.55 5.11
N LYS A 47 15.04 12.63 5.03
CA LYS A 47 15.48 13.91 4.46
C LYS A 47 16.66 14.53 5.21
N GLN A 48 16.72 14.38 6.54
CA GLN A 48 17.87 14.84 7.33
C GLN A 48 19.19 14.14 6.97
N LYS A 49 19.11 12.94 6.36
CA LYS A 49 20.26 12.18 5.87
C LYS A 49 20.49 12.33 4.36
N GLY A 50 19.71 13.16 3.67
CA GLY A 50 19.78 13.37 2.23
C GLY A 50 19.19 12.22 1.40
N SER A 51 18.38 11.36 2.01
CA SER A 51 17.73 10.25 1.33
C SER A 51 16.47 10.67 0.59
N LEU A 52 16.20 10.06 -0.56
CA LEU A 52 14.91 10.12 -1.24
C LEU A 52 13.91 9.20 -0.53
N VAL A 53 12.61 9.50 -0.67
CA VAL A 53 11.54 8.72 -0.04
C VAL A 53 10.50 8.30 -1.07
N LEU A 54 10.27 6.98 -1.14
CA LEU A 54 9.22 6.37 -1.95
C LEU A 54 8.17 5.75 -1.03
N ILE A 55 6.91 6.12 -1.25
CA ILE A 55 5.77 5.57 -0.52
C ILE A 55 4.94 4.69 -1.45
N ASP A 56 4.80 3.42 -1.09
CA ASP A 56 3.75 2.56 -1.64
C ASP A 56 2.43 2.88 -0.93
N ALA A 57 1.55 3.54 -1.64
CA ALA A 57 0.24 3.98 -1.15
C ALA A 57 -0.91 3.10 -1.67
N CYS A 58 -0.62 1.94 -2.24
CA CYS A 58 -1.63 1.06 -2.85
C CYS A 58 -2.78 0.66 -1.90
N GLN A 59 -2.53 0.62 -0.59
CA GLN A 59 -3.55 0.29 0.41
C GLN A 59 -4.16 1.51 1.11
N SER A 60 -3.76 2.72 0.77
CA SER A 60 -4.22 3.93 1.46
C SER A 60 -4.96 4.92 0.59
N LEU A 61 -4.66 4.99 -0.70
CA LEU A 61 -5.17 6.04 -1.60
C LEU A 61 -6.70 6.04 -1.76
N ALA A 62 -7.36 4.87 -1.66
CA ALA A 62 -8.82 4.78 -1.73
C ALA A 62 -9.50 5.11 -0.39
N HIS A 63 -8.75 5.18 0.70
CA HIS A 63 -9.26 5.15 2.07
C HIS A 63 -8.94 6.40 2.89
N GLN A 64 -7.88 7.12 2.53
CA GLN A 64 -7.45 8.31 3.27
C GLN A 64 -6.69 9.30 2.39
N LYS A 65 -6.82 10.58 2.72
CA LYS A 65 -6.17 11.65 1.98
C LYS A 65 -4.65 11.61 2.20
N LEU A 66 -3.90 11.67 1.11
CA LEU A 66 -2.46 11.87 1.09
C LEU A 66 -2.13 13.17 0.36
N ASP A 67 -1.25 13.99 0.93
CA ASP A 67 -0.73 15.19 0.30
C ASP A 67 0.79 15.03 0.15
N VAL A 68 1.24 14.84 -1.07
CA VAL A 68 2.65 14.57 -1.39
C VAL A 68 3.57 15.75 -1.06
N VAL A 69 3.03 16.99 -1.07
CA VAL A 69 3.78 18.20 -0.75
C VAL A 69 3.94 18.33 0.77
N ASP A 70 2.85 18.20 1.54
CA ASP A 70 2.90 18.25 3.02
C ASP A 70 3.77 17.12 3.59
N LEU A 71 3.71 15.93 3.00
CA LEU A 71 4.53 14.78 3.37
C LEU A 71 5.99 14.91 2.93
N ASN A 72 6.30 15.83 2.01
CA ASN A 72 7.64 16.05 1.45
C ASN A 72 8.30 14.79 0.87
N ILE A 73 7.50 13.89 0.30
CA ILE A 73 7.97 12.65 -0.34
C ILE A 73 8.46 12.91 -1.76
N ASP A 74 9.21 11.97 -2.32
CA ASP A 74 9.80 12.09 -3.66
C ASP A 74 9.10 11.21 -4.69
N PHE A 75 8.57 10.07 -4.25
CA PHE A 75 7.83 9.14 -5.08
C PHE A 75 6.60 8.61 -4.36
N LEU A 76 5.52 8.40 -5.10
CA LEU A 76 4.30 7.75 -4.63
C LEU A 76 3.84 6.74 -5.67
N ALA A 77 3.67 5.48 -5.26
CA ALA A 77 3.11 4.43 -6.09
C ALA A 77 1.66 4.14 -5.74
N GLY A 78 0.80 4.01 -6.75
CA GLY A 78 -0.60 3.67 -6.62
C GLY A 78 -1.05 2.58 -7.60
N SER A 79 -2.05 1.78 -7.20
CA SER A 79 -2.61 0.68 -8.00
C SER A 79 -4.08 0.93 -8.31
N GLY A 80 -4.44 0.95 -9.60
CA GLY A 80 -5.77 1.33 -10.06
C GLY A 80 -6.91 0.45 -9.53
N HIS A 81 -6.74 -0.87 -9.54
CA HIS A 81 -7.78 -1.81 -9.09
C HIS A 81 -8.10 -1.68 -7.58
N LYS A 82 -7.21 -1.10 -6.78
CA LYS A 82 -7.47 -0.82 -5.37
C LYS A 82 -8.15 0.54 -5.13
N LEU A 83 -8.24 1.36 -6.18
CA LEU A 83 -8.93 2.65 -6.22
C LEU A 83 -10.32 2.53 -6.87
N CYS A 84 -10.98 1.37 -6.77
CA CYS A 84 -12.22 1.06 -7.50
C CYS A 84 -12.08 1.15 -9.03
N GLY A 85 -10.86 1.23 -9.53
CA GLY A 85 -10.55 1.32 -10.95
C GLY A 85 -10.33 -0.04 -11.61
N PRO A 86 -10.03 -0.06 -12.91
CA PRO A 86 -9.76 -1.30 -13.63
C PRO A 86 -8.44 -1.95 -13.21
N THR A 87 -8.31 -3.22 -13.53
CA THR A 87 -7.02 -3.93 -13.49
C THR A 87 -6.09 -3.46 -14.61
N GLY A 88 -4.81 -3.80 -14.52
CA GLY A 88 -3.85 -3.50 -15.60
C GLY A 88 -3.31 -2.07 -15.61
N ILE A 89 -3.71 -1.22 -14.67
CA ILE A 89 -3.21 0.16 -14.55
C ILE A 89 -2.79 0.48 -13.12
N GLY A 90 -1.75 1.28 -13.01
CA GLY A 90 -1.26 1.92 -11.81
C GLY A 90 -0.51 3.19 -12.19
N PHE A 91 0.04 3.88 -11.22
CA PHE A 91 0.82 5.08 -11.47
C PHE A 91 1.97 5.23 -10.49
N LEU A 92 3.01 5.92 -10.94
CA LEU A 92 4.08 6.44 -10.13
C LEU A 92 4.07 7.96 -10.25
N TRP A 93 3.84 8.65 -9.16
CA TRP A 93 4.06 10.09 -9.06
C TRP A 93 5.48 10.34 -8.55
N SER A 94 6.15 11.34 -9.10
CA SER A 94 7.42 11.83 -8.57
C SER A 94 7.60 13.31 -8.86
N ARG A 95 8.56 13.93 -8.18
CA ARG A 95 8.97 15.31 -8.44
C ARG A 95 9.64 15.39 -9.81
N LYS A 96 9.28 16.43 -10.59
CA LYS A 96 9.78 16.63 -11.96
C LYS A 96 11.31 16.62 -12.02
N GLU A 97 11.97 17.33 -11.13
CA GLU A 97 13.43 17.45 -11.07
C GLU A 97 14.15 16.12 -10.78
N ILE A 98 13.47 15.15 -10.23
CA ILE A 98 13.97 13.78 -10.04
C ILE A 98 13.80 12.97 -11.32
N LEU A 99 12.60 13.02 -11.92
CA LEU A 99 12.29 12.30 -13.16
C LEU A 99 13.19 12.75 -14.32
N GLU A 100 13.55 14.02 -14.38
CA GLU A 100 14.49 14.53 -15.39
C GLU A 100 15.88 13.87 -15.32
N LYS A 101 16.33 13.52 -14.10
CA LYS A 101 17.68 13.00 -13.85
C LYS A 101 17.80 11.48 -13.97
N ILE A 102 16.72 10.74 -13.73
CA ILE A 102 16.77 9.28 -13.79
C ILE A 102 16.51 8.78 -15.22
N PRO A 103 17.20 7.71 -15.67
CA PRO A 103 16.94 7.11 -16.97
C PRO A 103 15.59 6.37 -16.95
N PRO A 104 14.94 6.18 -18.12
CA PRO A 104 13.77 5.32 -18.21
C PRO A 104 14.16 3.85 -17.96
N LEU A 105 13.22 3.05 -17.44
CA LEU A 105 13.44 1.62 -17.18
C LEU A 105 13.19 0.78 -18.45
N PHE A 106 12.16 1.16 -19.23
CA PHE A 106 11.78 0.50 -20.46
C PHE A 106 12.03 1.41 -21.66
N GLY A 107 12.40 0.82 -22.78
CA GLY A 107 12.47 1.48 -24.07
C GLY A 107 11.36 1.02 -24.99
N GLY A 108 10.89 1.88 -25.89
CA GLY A 108 9.84 1.58 -26.84
C GLY A 108 9.40 2.79 -27.64
N GLY A 109 8.34 2.65 -28.41
CA GLY A 109 7.72 3.78 -29.13
C GLY A 109 7.22 4.86 -28.18
N GLU A 110 7.02 6.06 -28.65
CA GLU A 110 6.50 7.25 -27.96
C GLU A 110 7.41 7.85 -26.88
N MET A 111 8.23 7.04 -26.19
CA MET A 111 9.11 7.50 -25.11
C MET A 111 10.51 7.93 -25.56
N ILE A 112 10.83 7.75 -26.81
CA ILE A 112 12.14 8.04 -27.41
C ILE A 112 12.02 9.25 -28.33
N GLN A 113 13.09 10.07 -28.40
CA GLN A 113 13.18 11.20 -29.32
C GLN A 113 13.97 10.80 -30.55
N ASP A 114 15.23 10.40 -30.38
CA ASP A 114 16.11 9.97 -31.45
C ASP A 114 16.75 8.63 -31.13
N VAL A 115 16.98 7.82 -32.15
CA VAL A 115 17.67 6.51 -32.07
C VAL A 115 18.88 6.53 -32.99
N PHE A 116 20.04 6.24 -32.44
CA PHE A 116 21.32 6.04 -33.14
C PHE A 116 21.77 4.59 -32.96
N GLU A 117 22.80 4.16 -33.70
CA GLU A 117 23.31 2.78 -33.60
C GLU A 117 23.79 2.40 -32.19
N GLU A 118 24.41 3.34 -31.46
CA GLU A 118 24.98 3.10 -30.12
C GLU A 118 24.36 3.90 -29.00
N SER A 119 23.36 4.75 -29.29
CA SER A 119 22.75 5.63 -28.29
C SER A 119 21.32 6.01 -28.65
N SER A 120 20.62 6.56 -27.68
CA SER A 120 19.28 7.10 -27.87
C SER A 120 19.05 8.32 -26.98
N THR A 121 18.19 9.21 -27.44
CA THR A 121 17.68 10.32 -26.62
C THR A 121 16.21 10.07 -26.26
N TRP A 122 15.78 10.62 -25.16
CA TRP A 122 14.46 10.36 -24.59
C TRP A 122 13.52 11.51 -24.84
N ALA A 123 12.24 11.22 -25.02
CA ALA A 123 11.20 12.22 -25.07
C ALA A 123 11.13 13.00 -23.74
N GLU A 124 10.44 14.14 -23.77
CA GLU A 124 10.19 14.90 -22.55
C GLU A 124 9.22 14.18 -21.59
N LEU A 125 9.20 14.63 -20.33
CA LEU A 125 8.23 14.13 -19.35
C LEU A 125 6.80 14.54 -19.72
N PRO A 126 5.81 13.69 -19.53
CA PRO A 126 5.88 12.35 -18.90
C PRO A 126 6.26 11.21 -19.85
N HIS A 127 6.28 11.44 -21.18
CA HIS A 127 6.45 10.41 -22.21
C HIS A 127 7.71 9.58 -22.05
N LYS A 128 8.81 10.17 -21.53
CA LYS A 128 10.06 9.47 -21.20
C LYS A 128 9.87 8.15 -20.44
N PHE A 129 8.81 8.00 -19.65
CA PHE A 129 8.52 6.81 -18.84
C PHE A 129 7.33 6.00 -19.33
N GLU A 130 6.73 6.37 -20.47
CA GLU A 130 5.53 5.76 -21.05
C GLU A 130 5.89 5.02 -22.34
N ALA A 131 6.52 3.83 -22.19
CA ALA A 131 7.01 3.04 -23.32
C ALA A 131 5.87 2.29 -24.04
N GLY A 132 5.64 2.60 -25.31
CA GLY A 132 4.61 1.99 -26.15
C GLY A 132 3.23 2.59 -25.94
N THR A 133 2.23 2.05 -26.64
CA THR A 133 0.84 2.49 -26.50
C THR A 133 0.35 2.32 -25.07
N PRO A 134 -0.11 3.40 -24.38
CA PRO A 134 -0.54 3.31 -22.99
C PRO A 134 -1.87 2.54 -22.86
N ALA A 135 -2.18 2.12 -21.64
CA ALA A 135 -3.44 1.50 -21.26
C ALA A 135 -4.60 2.53 -21.28
N ILE A 136 -5.07 2.91 -22.47
CA ILE A 136 -5.96 4.06 -22.71
C ILE A 136 -7.31 3.86 -22.00
N ALA A 137 -7.95 2.72 -22.21
CA ALA A 137 -9.27 2.42 -21.64
C ALA A 137 -9.19 2.36 -20.11
N GLU A 138 -8.13 1.76 -19.58
CA GLU A 138 -7.89 1.63 -18.14
C GLU A 138 -7.60 3.00 -17.50
N ALA A 139 -6.90 3.90 -18.21
CA ALA A 139 -6.64 5.26 -17.72
C ALA A 139 -7.95 6.07 -17.61
N ILE A 140 -8.82 5.98 -18.61
CA ILE A 140 -10.15 6.61 -18.59
C ILE A 140 -11.00 6.02 -17.46
N GLY A 141 -11.02 4.68 -17.31
CA GLY A 141 -11.74 4.00 -16.25
C GLY A 141 -11.22 4.37 -14.84
N LEU A 142 -9.91 4.51 -14.67
CA LEU A 142 -9.31 4.96 -13.42
C LEU A 142 -9.70 6.41 -13.09
N ALA A 143 -9.75 7.30 -14.08
CA ALA A 143 -10.20 8.68 -13.88
C ALA A 143 -11.64 8.74 -13.36
N GLU A 144 -12.55 7.93 -13.90
CA GLU A 144 -13.94 7.85 -13.44
C GLU A 144 -14.03 7.24 -12.01
N ALA A 145 -13.21 6.22 -11.71
CA ALA A 145 -13.14 5.66 -10.37
C ALA A 145 -12.67 6.69 -9.33
N ILE A 146 -11.67 7.51 -9.67
CA ILE A 146 -11.20 8.60 -8.80
C ILE A 146 -12.30 9.64 -8.57
N LYS A 147 -13.06 10.01 -9.60
CA LYS A 147 -14.22 10.91 -9.46
C LYS A 147 -15.28 10.31 -8.52
N TYR A 148 -15.58 9.03 -8.67
CA TYR A 148 -16.53 8.32 -7.81
C TYR A 148 -16.12 8.38 -6.33
N ILE A 149 -14.88 7.99 -6.00
CA ILE A 149 -14.34 8.07 -4.64
C ILE A 149 -14.36 9.51 -4.11
N THR A 150 -13.97 10.47 -4.95
CA THR A 150 -13.94 11.89 -4.58
C THR A 150 -15.34 12.44 -4.31
N THR A 151 -16.36 11.96 -5.02
CA THR A 151 -17.76 12.36 -4.80
C THR A 151 -18.30 11.84 -3.47
N ILE A 152 -17.91 10.63 -3.06
CA ILE A 152 -18.25 10.09 -1.72
C ILE A 152 -17.52 10.90 -0.64
N GLY A 153 -16.24 11.21 -0.87
CA GLY A 153 -15.37 11.92 0.05
C GLY A 153 -14.47 10.98 0.87
N LEU A 154 -13.16 11.17 0.76
CA LEU A 154 -12.17 10.33 1.46
C LEU A 154 -12.29 10.43 2.98
N LYS A 155 -12.75 11.55 3.52
CA LYS A 155 -12.96 11.73 4.96
C LYS A 155 -14.12 10.87 5.45
N GLU A 156 -15.21 10.84 4.71
CA GLU A 156 -16.41 10.06 4.97
C GLU A 156 -16.12 8.56 4.88
N ILE A 157 -15.41 8.14 3.82
CA ILE A 157 -14.92 6.77 3.65
C ILE A 157 -14.08 6.36 4.85
N HIS A 158 -13.07 7.13 5.19
CA HIS A 158 -12.17 6.82 6.30
C HIS A 158 -12.92 6.69 7.63
N GLN A 159 -13.85 7.61 7.91
CA GLN A 159 -14.63 7.57 9.14
C GLN A 159 -15.57 6.33 9.21
N TYR A 160 -16.19 5.98 8.10
CA TYR A 160 -17.01 4.77 8.00
C TYR A 160 -16.17 3.53 8.28
N GLU A 161 -15.03 3.40 7.61
CA GLU A 161 -14.12 2.27 7.74
C GLU A 161 -13.52 2.14 9.15
N LYS A 162 -13.23 3.24 9.82
CA LYS A 162 -12.85 3.23 11.25
C LYS A 162 -13.95 2.61 12.13
N ASN A 163 -15.20 2.93 11.86
CA ASN A 163 -16.33 2.42 12.64
C ASN A 163 -16.54 0.91 12.43
N ILE A 164 -16.53 0.45 11.17
CA ILE A 164 -16.69 -0.98 10.88
C ILE A 164 -15.47 -1.79 11.36
N THR A 165 -14.26 -1.22 11.33
CA THR A 165 -13.07 -1.86 11.88
C THR A 165 -13.17 -2.06 13.39
N LYS A 166 -13.60 -1.06 14.13
CA LYS A 166 -13.85 -1.19 15.58
C LYS A 166 -14.90 -2.28 15.86
N TYR A 167 -15.98 -2.31 15.07
CA TYR A 167 -17.00 -3.35 15.20
C TYR A 167 -16.44 -4.74 14.92
N LEU A 168 -15.67 -4.90 13.84
CA LEU A 168 -15.00 -6.16 13.48
C LEU A 168 -14.12 -6.67 14.63
N PHE A 169 -13.23 -5.83 15.14
CA PHE A 169 -12.32 -6.22 16.24
C PHE A 169 -13.10 -6.57 17.51
N LYS A 170 -14.13 -5.81 17.85
CA LYS A 170 -15.01 -6.12 18.98
C LYS A 170 -15.66 -7.51 18.85
N LYS A 171 -16.06 -7.89 17.63
CA LYS A 171 -16.66 -9.22 17.38
C LYS A 171 -15.64 -10.34 17.36
N LEU A 172 -14.51 -10.15 16.70
CA LEU A 172 -13.43 -11.15 16.65
C LEU A 172 -12.88 -11.46 18.05
N ASN A 173 -12.70 -10.45 18.89
CA ASN A 173 -12.20 -10.63 20.26
C ASN A 173 -13.18 -11.40 21.19
N GLN A 174 -14.40 -11.68 20.74
CA GLN A 174 -15.37 -12.53 21.47
C GLN A 174 -15.24 -14.02 21.12
N ILE A 175 -14.45 -14.35 20.09
CA ILE A 175 -14.26 -15.73 19.63
C ILE A 175 -13.06 -16.30 20.38
N GLU A 176 -13.25 -17.42 21.04
CA GLU A 176 -12.17 -18.16 21.71
C GLU A 176 -11.14 -18.66 20.70
N ASP A 177 -9.88 -18.76 21.10
CA ASP A 177 -8.76 -19.27 20.32
C ASP A 177 -8.40 -18.48 19.04
N ILE A 178 -9.04 -17.33 18.79
CA ILE A 178 -8.64 -16.45 17.68
C ILE A 178 -7.48 -15.55 18.13
N GLU A 179 -6.45 -15.51 17.34
CA GLU A 179 -5.33 -14.60 17.53
C GLU A 179 -5.24 -13.62 16.34
N ILE A 180 -5.48 -12.32 16.61
CA ILE A 180 -5.42 -11.26 15.61
C ILE A 180 -4.00 -10.71 15.55
N ILE A 181 -3.46 -10.56 14.34
CA ILE A 181 -2.11 -10.06 14.09
C ILE A 181 -2.18 -8.58 13.67
N GLY A 182 -1.28 -7.79 14.21
CA GLY A 182 -1.23 -6.35 13.95
C GLY A 182 -1.95 -5.52 15.03
N PRO A 183 -1.82 -4.18 14.99
CA PRO A 183 -2.32 -3.31 16.04
C PRO A 183 -3.85 -3.29 16.07
N SER A 184 -4.43 -3.17 17.26
CA SER A 184 -5.88 -2.92 17.40
C SER A 184 -6.24 -1.48 16.95
N PRO A 185 -7.52 -1.19 16.68
CA PRO A 185 -7.98 0.17 16.37
C PRO A 185 -7.72 1.20 17.49
N ASP A 186 -7.52 0.75 18.72
CA ASP A 186 -7.19 1.64 19.85
C ASP A 186 -5.69 2.03 19.84
N ILE A 187 -4.83 1.13 19.36
CA ILE A 187 -3.38 1.36 19.22
C ILE A 187 -3.07 2.13 17.92
N ASP A 188 -3.81 1.86 16.86
CA ASP A 188 -3.64 2.48 15.54
C ASP A 188 -5.00 2.88 14.96
N PRO A 189 -5.52 4.07 15.33
CA PRO A 189 -6.84 4.53 14.89
C PRO A 189 -7.00 4.74 13.38
N ASP A 190 -5.90 4.91 12.67
CA ASP A 190 -5.87 5.15 11.22
C ASP A 190 -5.52 3.89 10.41
N ARG A 191 -5.52 2.73 11.06
CA ARG A 191 -5.29 1.44 10.41
C ARG A 191 -6.30 1.13 9.31
N ALA A 192 -5.92 0.25 8.38
CA ALA A 192 -6.83 -0.26 7.35
C ALA A 192 -7.98 -1.07 7.95
N SER A 193 -9.10 -1.07 7.25
CA SER A 193 -10.29 -1.85 7.56
C SER A 193 -10.13 -3.33 7.20
N LEU A 194 -9.19 -3.98 7.87
CA LEU A 194 -8.91 -5.40 7.73
C LEU A 194 -8.50 -6.02 9.07
N ALA A 195 -8.69 -7.33 9.22
CA ALA A 195 -8.17 -8.11 10.33
C ALA A 195 -7.52 -9.38 9.78
N THR A 196 -6.25 -9.55 10.08
CA THR A 196 -5.50 -10.78 9.80
C THR A 196 -5.40 -11.59 11.08
N PHE A 197 -5.77 -12.85 11.03
CA PHE A 197 -5.85 -13.71 12.21
C PHE A 197 -5.52 -15.16 11.89
N TYR A 198 -5.28 -15.94 12.92
CA TYR A 198 -5.24 -17.38 12.86
C TYR A 198 -5.97 -17.98 14.07
N ILE A 199 -6.35 -19.24 13.94
CA ILE A 199 -6.92 -20.04 15.01
C ILE A 199 -5.98 -21.22 15.23
N LYS A 200 -5.61 -21.46 16.49
CA LYS A 200 -4.69 -22.54 16.81
C LYS A 200 -5.23 -23.88 16.35
N ASN A 201 -4.38 -24.68 15.71
CA ASN A 201 -4.68 -26.00 15.17
C ASN A 201 -5.71 -26.04 14.01
N ILE A 202 -6.13 -24.89 13.47
CA ILE A 202 -6.98 -24.83 12.27
C ILE A 202 -6.20 -24.15 11.15
N HIS A 203 -6.13 -24.81 9.99
CA HIS A 203 -5.45 -24.22 8.84
C HIS A 203 -6.26 -23.08 8.25
N SER A 204 -5.61 -21.99 7.82
CA SER A 204 -6.31 -20.82 7.29
C SER A 204 -7.16 -21.09 6.05
N ASN A 205 -6.82 -22.10 5.25
CA ASN A 205 -7.65 -22.52 4.11
C ASN A 205 -8.96 -23.13 4.58
N ASP A 206 -8.93 -23.96 5.63
CA ASP A 206 -10.14 -24.60 6.17
C ASP A 206 -11.10 -23.53 6.71
N ILE A 207 -10.55 -22.50 7.38
CA ILE A 207 -11.36 -21.34 7.82
C ILE A 207 -12.02 -20.65 6.63
N ALA A 208 -11.26 -20.40 5.55
CA ALA A 208 -11.78 -19.75 4.35
C ALA A 208 -12.86 -20.59 3.67
N GLU A 209 -12.68 -21.90 3.54
CA GLU A 209 -13.61 -22.84 2.91
C GLU A 209 -14.92 -22.96 3.72
N ILE A 210 -14.82 -23.06 5.04
CA ILE A 210 -15.99 -23.08 5.93
C ILE A 210 -16.79 -21.79 5.81
N LEU A 211 -16.13 -20.63 5.80
CA LEU A 211 -16.81 -19.35 5.68
C LEU A 211 -17.41 -19.15 4.29
N ASP A 212 -16.71 -19.58 3.23
CA ASP A 212 -17.22 -19.54 1.86
C ASP A 212 -18.52 -20.33 1.71
N SER A 213 -18.61 -21.51 2.35
CA SER A 213 -19.85 -22.30 2.40
C SER A 213 -21.04 -21.57 3.05
N LYS A 214 -20.78 -20.47 3.76
CA LYS A 214 -21.78 -19.58 4.38
C LYS A 214 -21.93 -18.24 3.64
N GLY A 215 -21.31 -18.10 2.47
CA GLY A 215 -21.33 -16.88 1.67
C GLY A 215 -20.43 -15.74 2.22
N ILE A 216 -19.47 -16.08 3.08
CA ILE A 216 -18.53 -15.09 3.66
C ILE A 216 -17.17 -15.27 3.01
N CYS A 217 -16.81 -14.33 2.13
CA CYS A 217 -15.55 -14.35 1.40
C CYS A 217 -14.42 -13.74 2.23
N ILE A 218 -13.37 -14.54 2.49
CA ILE A 218 -12.12 -14.08 3.11
C ILE A 218 -10.93 -14.57 2.30
N ARG A 219 -9.76 -14.03 2.57
CA ARG A 219 -8.51 -14.49 1.97
C ARG A 219 -7.72 -15.32 2.97
N SER A 220 -7.16 -16.47 2.52
CA SER A 220 -6.21 -17.29 3.28
C SER A 220 -4.81 -17.25 2.65
N GLY A 221 -3.79 -17.58 3.44
CA GLY A 221 -2.41 -17.72 2.99
C GLY A 221 -1.45 -16.67 3.56
N HIS A 222 -0.49 -16.22 2.74
CA HIS A 222 0.59 -15.33 3.19
C HIS A 222 0.33 -13.85 2.87
N HIS A 223 -0.76 -13.51 2.19
CA HIS A 223 -1.14 -12.14 1.79
C HIS A 223 -0.03 -11.36 1.07
N CYS A 224 0.76 -12.05 0.23
CA CYS A 224 1.95 -11.51 -0.44
C CYS A 224 3.06 -11.06 0.52
N CYS A 225 3.10 -11.59 1.75
CA CYS A 225 4.03 -11.17 2.81
C CYS A 225 4.65 -12.37 3.56
N GLN A 226 5.24 -13.31 2.81
CA GLN A 226 5.90 -14.50 3.37
C GLN A 226 7.00 -14.20 4.40
N PRO A 227 7.89 -13.19 4.18
CA PRO A 227 8.91 -12.86 5.18
C PRO A 227 8.33 -12.48 6.53
N LEU A 228 7.21 -11.75 6.56
CA LEU A 228 6.52 -11.41 7.80
C LEU A 228 6.03 -12.67 8.51
N HIS A 229 5.38 -13.61 7.80
CA HIS A 229 4.91 -14.87 8.39
C HIS A 229 6.05 -15.69 8.99
N ARG A 230 7.22 -15.75 8.34
CA ARG A 230 8.42 -16.38 8.91
C ARG A 230 8.90 -15.67 10.16
N TYR A 231 8.91 -14.34 10.15
CA TYR A 231 9.34 -13.51 11.27
C TYR A 231 8.48 -13.72 12.52
N ILE A 232 7.15 -13.80 12.35
CA ILE A 232 6.21 -14.02 13.46
C ILE A 232 6.00 -15.51 13.79
N GLY A 233 6.61 -16.43 13.03
CA GLY A 233 6.54 -17.87 13.29
C GLY A 233 5.20 -18.54 12.91
N ILE A 234 4.38 -17.92 12.05
CA ILE A 234 3.06 -18.41 11.65
C ILE A 234 3.10 -18.87 10.19
N LYS A 235 2.61 -20.08 9.91
CA LYS A 235 2.66 -20.67 8.56
C LYS A 235 1.73 -19.97 7.56
N SER A 236 0.52 -19.65 7.99
CA SER A 236 -0.50 -18.99 7.17
C SER A 236 -1.56 -18.33 8.04
N THR A 237 -2.27 -17.36 7.50
CA THR A 237 -3.32 -16.63 8.20
C THR A 237 -4.57 -16.47 7.33
N ALA A 238 -5.70 -16.23 7.96
CA ALA A 238 -6.92 -15.76 7.32
C ALA A 238 -7.01 -14.24 7.44
N ARG A 239 -7.56 -13.57 6.44
CA ARG A 239 -7.75 -12.11 6.45
C ARG A 239 -9.14 -11.72 6.00
N ILE A 240 -9.85 -11.02 6.86
CA ILE A 240 -11.06 -10.28 6.52
C ILE A 240 -10.64 -8.90 6.04
N SER A 241 -11.20 -8.45 4.93
CA SER A 241 -11.01 -7.08 4.43
C SER A 241 -12.37 -6.47 4.18
N MET A 242 -12.60 -5.28 4.69
CA MET A 242 -13.82 -4.51 4.50
C MET A 242 -13.49 -3.14 3.92
N ASN A 243 -14.43 -2.54 3.24
CA ASN A 243 -14.30 -1.19 2.70
C ASN A 243 -15.66 -0.47 2.76
N PHE A 244 -15.73 0.72 2.22
CA PHE A 244 -16.95 1.53 2.22
C PHE A 244 -18.10 0.96 1.38
N THR A 245 -17.88 -0.12 0.64
CA THR A 245 -18.93 -0.84 -0.13
C THR A 245 -19.38 -2.13 0.56
N THR A 246 -18.82 -2.44 1.75
CA THR A 246 -19.16 -3.67 2.50
C THR A 246 -20.39 -3.49 3.38
#